data_d071c3fa73e335c93e3e68f30e05d2bc
#
_entry.id   d071c3fa73e335c93e3e68f30e05d2bc
#
_cell.length_a   1.000
_cell.length_b   1.000
_cell.length_c   1.000
_cell.angle_alpha   90.00
_cell.angle_beta   90.00
_cell.angle_gamma   90.00
#
_symmetry.space_group_name_H-M   'P 1'
#
loop_
_entity.id
_entity.type
_entity.pdbx_description
1 polymer ?
#
loop_
_entity_poly.entity_id
_entity_poly.type
_entity_poly.pdbx_seq_one_letter_code
_entity_poly.pdbx_strand_id
1 'polypeptide(L)'
;MPKIRVLVADDHTVLRAGLTLLINAQSDMEVVGEAGDGAETVSRARDLGCDVVLLDLSMPGSSGTAVIGWLMRLHPMPRILVLTGHDDPAYLRSALRAGASGYVVKSAADVDLLAAVRVVHRGGTFVRLTRLGEPSGGDVVRRGSSDSPAVAPSRPLSRRELEVLRLLAQGHTNQAVADRLTVSVKTIETHRRRMSEKLGFKTRAELFRFAVEAGVLEHDTATSRDKS
;
A
#
# COMPACT_ATOMS: atom_id res chain seq x y z
N MET A 1 -1.79 15.28 -24.38
CA MET A 1 -2.04 13.93 -23.85
C MET A 1 -3.28 14.00 -22.98
N PRO A 2 -4.14 12.97 -22.93
CA PRO A 2 -5.26 12.98 -22.01
C PRO A 2 -4.76 13.11 -20.57
N LYS A 3 -5.50 13.86 -19.75
CA LYS A 3 -5.21 14.05 -18.33
C LYS A 3 -5.60 12.79 -17.53
N ILE A 4 -4.89 12.52 -16.46
CA ILE A 4 -5.27 11.49 -15.48
C ILE A 4 -6.54 11.95 -14.75
N ARG A 5 -7.61 11.19 -14.83
CA ARG A 5 -8.91 11.47 -14.25
C ARG A 5 -8.98 10.92 -12.83
N VAL A 6 -8.99 11.82 -11.83
CA VAL A 6 -8.94 11.45 -10.42
C VAL A 6 -10.28 11.69 -9.74
N LEU A 7 -10.78 10.69 -9.02
CA LEU A 7 -11.90 10.82 -8.09
C LEU A 7 -11.33 10.96 -6.67
N VAL A 8 -11.71 12.01 -5.92
CA VAL A 8 -11.24 12.24 -4.55
C VAL A 8 -12.35 11.83 -3.58
N ALA A 9 -12.08 10.84 -2.74
CA ALA A 9 -13.00 10.30 -1.74
C ALA A 9 -12.44 10.46 -0.33
N ASP A 10 -12.98 11.40 0.43
CA ASP A 10 -12.58 11.73 1.81
C ASP A 10 -13.76 12.42 2.51
N ASP A 11 -14.07 12.09 3.76
CA ASP A 11 -15.16 12.71 4.52
C ASP A 11 -14.80 14.11 5.06
N HIS A 12 -13.49 14.44 5.09
CA HIS A 12 -12.99 15.74 5.53
C HIS A 12 -13.07 16.77 4.41
N THR A 13 -14.10 17.61 4.40
CA THR A 13 -14.37 18.59 3.32
C THR A 13 -13.19 19.51 3.02
N VAL A 14 -12.49 20.01 4.05
CA VAL A 14 -11.33 20.92 3.87
C VAL A 14 -10.16 20.21 3.20
N LEU A 15 -9.86 18.99 3.63
CA LEU A 15 -8.80 18.20 3.03
C LEU A 15 -9.15 17.85 1.58
N ARG A 16 -10.36 17.42 1.32
CA ARG A 16 -10.86 17.10 -0.02
C ARG A 16 -10.73 18.29 -0.98
N ALA A 17 -11.14 19.49 -0.53
CA ALA A 17 -10.95 20.73 -1.31
C ALA A 17 -9.47 21.04 -1.59
N GLY A 18 -8.60 20.87 -0.58
CA GLY A 18 -7.16 21.04 -0.74
C GLY A 18 -6.55 20.08 -1.75
N LEU A 19 -6.92 18.80 -1.68
CA LEU A 19 -6.49 17.77 -2.63
C LEU A 19 -6.95 18.08 -4.06
N THR A 20 -8.19 18.53 -4.20
CA THR A 20 -8.77 18.95 -5.49
C THR A 20 -7.98 20.11 -6.10
N LEU A 21 -7.65 21.13 -5.32
CA LEU A 21 -6.82 22.24 -5.79
C LEU A 21 -5.41 21.78 -6.18
N LEU A 22 -4.77 20.94 -5.36
CA LEU A 22 -3.43 20.43 -5.60
C LEU A 22 -3.35 19.61 -6.91
N ILE A 23 -4.33 18.73 -7.13
CA ILE A 23 -4.39 17.89 -8.32
C ILE A 23 -4.70 18.72 -9.56
N ASN A 24 -5.69 19.63 -9.51
CA ASN A 24 -6.09 20.46 -10.63
C ASN A 24 -5.02 21.50 -11.02
N ALA A 25 -4.07 21.83 -10.14
CA ALA A 25 -2.91 22.66 -10.46
C ALA A 25 -1.90 21.94 -11.38
N GLN A 26 -2.02 20.63 -11.58
CA GLN A 26 -1.16 19.87 -12.47
C GLN A 26 -1.69 19.88 -13.91
N SER A 27 -0.78 20.01 -14.87
CA SER A 27 -1.15 20.01 -16.30
C SER A 27 -1.58 18.64 -16.81
N ASP A 28 -1.16 17.56 -16.14
CA ASP A 28 -1.36 16.16 -16.53
C ASP A 28 -2.46 15.42 -15.73
N MET A 29 -3.18 16.13 -14.84
CA MET A 29 -4.23 15.56 -14.01
C MET A 29 -5.47 16.47 -13.96
N GLU A 30 -6.61 15.88 -13.59
CA GLU A 30 -7.83 16.61 -13.24
C GLU A 30 -8.69 15.81 -12.27
N VAL A 31 -9.33 16.51 -11.35
CA VAL A 31 -10.35 15.90 -10.48
C VAL A 31 -11.67 15.90 -11.23
N VAL A 32 -12.20 14.71 -11.48
CA VAL A 32 -13.48 14.51 -12.21
C VAL A 32 -14.67 14.39 -11.27
N GLY A 33 -14.44 14.23 -9.98
CA GLY A 33 -15.49 14.18 -8.97
C GLY A 33 -14.92 14.09 -7.55
N GLU A 34 -15.81 14.30 -6.59
CA GLU A 34 -15.55 14.21 -5.16
C GLU A 34 -16.60 13.32 -4.51
N ALA A 35 -16.27 12.63 -3.42
CA ALA A 35 -17.19 11.82 -2.63
C ALA A 35 -16.90 11.97 -1.14
N GLY A 36 -17.93 11.96 -0.31
CA GLY A 36 -17.82 12.07 1.16
C GLY A 36 -18.02 10.75 1.89
N ASP A 37 -18.43 9.69 1.20
CA ASP A 37 -18.62 8.36 1.77
C ASP A 37 -18.36 7.24 0.74
N GLY A 38 -18.37 5.99 1.23
CA GLY A 38 -18.04 4.83 0.39
C GLY A 38 -19.08 4.53 -0.70
N ALA A 39 -20.35 4.73 -0.45
CA ALA A 39 -21.43 4.47 -1.41
C ALA A 39 -21.40 5.51 -2.54
N GLU A 40 -21.23 6.78 -2.20
CA GLU A 40 -21.05 7.87 -3.15
C GLU A 40 -19.78 7.64 -3.99
N THR A 41 -18.68 7.19 -3.37
CA THR A 41 -17.43 6.88 -4.07
C THR A 41 -17.68 5.88 -5.20
N VAL A 42 -18.35 4.76 -4.91
CA VAL A 42 -18.61 3.71 -5.91
C VAL A 42 -19.55 4.20 -7.01
N SER A 43 -20.60 4.94 -6.66
CA SER A 43 -21.52 5.51 -7.64
C SER A 43 -20.81 6.47 -8.58
N ARG A 44 -20.08 7.45 -8.04
CA ARG A 44 -19.33 8.42 -8.84
C ARG A 44 -18.23 7.80 -9.69
N ALA A 45 -17.51 6.80 -9.15
CA ALA A 45 -16.49 6.08 -9.92
C ALA A 45 -17.09 5.40 -11.14
N ARG A 46 -18.29 4.80 -11.01
CA ARG A 46 -19.04 4.19 -12.12
C ARG A 46 -19.50 5.22 -13.16
N ASP A 47 -20.10 6.32 -12.66
CA ASP A 47 -20.79 7.28 -13.53
C ASP A 47 -19.78 8.18 -14.28
N LEU A 48 -18.66 8.52 -13.64
CA LEU A 48 -17.67 9.43 -14.19
C LEU A 48 -16.54 8.73 -14.96
N GLY A 49 -16.30 7.44 -14.74
CA GLY A 49 -15.22 6.71 -15.43
C GLY A 49 -13.84 7.28 -15.11
N CYS A 50 -13.42 7.26 -13.83
CA CYS A 50 -12.12 7.77 -13.40
C CYS A 50 -11.00 6.74 -13.60
N ASP A 51 -9.75 7.22 -13.79
CA ASP A 51 -8.55 6.38 -13.91
C ASP A 51 -8.02 5.99 -12.52
N VAL A 52 -8.06 6.93 -11.58
CA VAL A 52 -7.56 6.76 -10.21
C VAL A 52 -8.61 7.21 -9.22
N VAL A 53 -8.86 6.40 -8.19
CA VAL A 53 -9.61 6.78 -6.99
C VAL A 53 -8.62 7.03 -5.87
N LEU A 54 -8.60 8.25 -5.35
CA LEU A 54 -7.91 8.59 -4.11
C LEU A 54 -8.89 8.36 -2.97
N LEU A 55 -8.63 7.35 -2.13
CA LEU A 55 -9.60 6.81 -1.18
C LEU A 55 -9.14 6.93 0.27
N ASP A 56 -9.88 7.66 1.09
CA ASP A 56 -9.75 7.53 2.55
C ASP A 56 -10.44 6.25 3.04
N LEU A 57 -9.75 5.50 3.91
CA LEU A 57 -10.32 4.30 4.53
C LEU A 57 -11.22 4.58 5.73
N SER A 58 -11.17 5.80 6.27
CA SER A 58 -11.83 6.18 7.53
C SER A 58 -13.22 6.79 7.33
N MET A 59 -13.73 6.82 6.11
CA MET A 59 -15.04 7.40 5.80
C MET A 59 -16.19 6.63 6.46
N PRO A 60 -17.28 7.34 6.85
CA PRO A 60 -18.44 6.72 7.48
C PRO A 60 -19.20 5.77 6.54
N GLY A 61 -20.00 4.88 7.13
CA GLY A 61 -21.00 4.05 6.44
C GLY A 61 -20.50 2.72 5.92
N SER A 62 -19.25 2.59 5.50
CA SER A 62 -18.69 1.34 4.97
C SER A 62 -17.23 1.16 5.34
N SER A 63 -16.78 -0.08 5.54
CA SER A 63 -15.34 -0.30 5.73
C SER A 63 -14.57 0.03 4.45
N GLY A 64 -13.43 0.70 4.56
CA GLY A 64 -12.61 1.07 3.41
C GLY A 64 -12.23 -0.12 2.52
N THR A 65 -12.00 -1.31 3.12
CA THR A 65 -11.71 -2.54 2.36
C THR A 65 -12.92 -3.05 1.56
N ALA A 66 -14.15 -2.85 2.07
CA ALA A 66 -15.36 -3.17 1.30
C ALA A 66 -15.51 -2.24 0.10
N VAL A 67 -15.25 -0.94 0.28
CA VAL A 67 -15.25 0.05 -0.82
C VAL A 67 -14.24 -0.33 -1.89
N ILE A 68 -13.02 -0.71 -1.53
CA ILE A 68 -12.01 -1.22 -2.45
C ILE A 68 -12.57 -2.43 -3.24
N GLY A 69 -13.16 -3.41 -2.54
CA GLY A 69 -13.75 -4.59 -3.18
C GLY A 69 -14.89 -4.26 -4.15
N TRP A 70 -15.67 -3.22 -3.91
CA TRP A 70 -16.71 -2.76 -4.84
C TRP A 70 -16.14 -2.06 -6.06
N LEU A 71 -15.14 -1.17 -5.87
CA LEU A 71 -14.44 -0.48 -6.96
C LEU A 71 -13.73 -1.46 -7.90
N MET A 72 -13.16 -2.55 -7.37
CA MET A 72 -12.49 -3.61 -8.14
C MET A 72 -13.45 -4.38 -9.07
N ARG A 73 -14.77 -4.26 -8.90
CA ARG A 73 -15.79 -4.89 -9.76
C ARG A 73 -16.30 -3.96 -10.87
N LEU A 74 -15.86 -2.72 -10.89
CA LEU A 74 -16.24 -1.76 -11.93
C LEU A 74 -15.52 -2.07 -13.25
N HIS A 75 -16.13 -1.69 -14.36
CA HIS A 75 -15.56 -1.80 -15.69
C HIS A 75 -15.81 -0.48 -16.46
N PRO A 76 -14.75 0.28 -16.82
CA PRO A 76 -13.33 0.01 -16.56
C PRO A 76 -13.01 0.09 -15.05
N MET A 77 -12.03 -0.71 -14.62
CA MET A 77 -11.61 -0.79 -13.23
C MET A 77 -10.61 0.34 -12.92
N PRO A 78 -10.92 1.26 -11.97
CA PRO A 78 -10.00 2.32 -11.60
C PRO A 78 -8.80 1.78 -10.79
N ARG A 79 -7.69 2.48 -10.79
CA ARG A 79 -6.60 2.27 -9.85
C ARG A 79 -6.96 2.90 -8.51
N ILE A 80 -6.66 2.22 -7.41
CA ILE A 80 -7.05 2.68 -6.07
C ILE A 80 -5.79 3.07 -5.30
N LEU A 81 -5.66 4.36 -5.01
CA LEU A 81 -4.63 4.92 -4.15
C LEU A 81 -5.26 5.28 -2.80
N VAL A 82 -4.89 4.54 -1.76
CA VAL A 82 -5.36 4.78 -0.40
C VAL A 82 -4.62 5.97 0.19
N LEU A 83 -5.37 6.92 0.75
CA LEU A 83 -4.87 8.05 1.54
C LEU A 83 -5.51 7.99 2.92
N THR A 84 -4.73 7.79 3.98
CA THR A 84 -5.25 7.52 5.31
C THR A 84 -4.44 8.19 6.42
N GLY A 85 -5.11 8.51 7.54
CA GLY A 85 -4.44 8.97 8.75
C GLY A 85 -3.72 7.86 9.54
N HIS A 86 -3.96 6.59 9.19
CA HIS A 86 -3.41 5.46 9.92
C HIS A 86 -2.07 5.02 9.35
N ASP A 87 -1.05 4.96 10.20
CA ASP A 87 0.31 4.45 9.88
C ASP A 87 0.49 2.99 10.35
N ASP A 88 -0.62 2.27 10.56
CA ASP A 88 -0.57 0.87 11.00
C ASP A 88 -0.37 -0.07 9.79
N PRO A 89 0.67 -0.90 9.79
CA PRO A 89 0.89 -1.91 8.76
C PRO A 89 -0.26 -2.89 8.55
N ALA A 90 -1.16 -3.08 9.53
CA ALA A 90 -2.33 -3.92 9.36
C ALA A 90 -3.33 -3.31 8.37
N TYR A 91 -3.55 -1.99 8.42
CA TYR A 91 -4.39 -1.29 7.43
C TYR A 91 -3.80 -1.35 6.03
N LEU A 92 -2.49 -1.14 5.89
CA LEU A 92 -1.78 -1.31 4.63
C LEU A 92 -2.01 -2.71 4.04
N ARG A 93 -1.79 -3.77 4.85
CA ARG A 93 -1.97 -5.15 4.40
C ARG A 93 -3.40 -5.41 3.92
N SER A 94 -4.39 -4.96 4.71
CA SER A 94 -5.81 -5.15 4.39
C SER A 94 -6.18 -4.44 3.08
N ALA A 95 -5.70 -3.21 2.87
CA ALA A 95 -5.95 -2.44 1.66
C ALA A 95 -5.33 -3.10 0.41
N LEU A 96 -4.06 -3.53 0.49
CA LEU A 96 -3.38 -4.19 -0.63
C LEU A 96 -4.03 -5.54 -0.98
N ARG A 97 -4.43 -6.34 0.02
CA ARG A 97 -5.17 -7.59 -0.20
C ARG A 97 -6.54 -7.36 -0.84
N ALA A 98 -7.20 -6.26 -0.49
CA ALA A 98 -8.47 -5.90 -1.09
C ALA A 98 -8.33 -5.40 -2.55
N GLY A 99 -7.11 -5.11 -3.03
CA GLY A 99 -6.82 -4.71 -4.40
C GLY A 99 -6.33 -3.27 -4.57
N ALA A 100 -5.98 -2.57 -3.49
CA ALA A 100 -5.39 -1.23 -3.61
C ALA A 100 -4.08 -1.26 -4.40
N SER A 101 -3.90 -0.30 -5.30
CA SER A 101 -2.69 -0.10 -6.12
C SER A 101 -1.63 0.72 -5.38
N GLY A 102 -2.01 1.45 -4.34
CA GLY A 102 -1.08 2.25 -3.55
C GLY A 102 -1.63 2.64 -2.18
N TYR A 103 -0.72 3.11 -1.31
CA TYR A 103 -1.02 3.51 0.05
C TYR A 103 -0.10 4.67 0.48
N VAL A 104 -0.70 5.77 0.91
CA VAL A 104 -0.01 6.97 1.38
C VAL A 104 -0.63 7.41 2.71
N VAL A 105 0.19 7.70 3.70
CA VAL A 105 -0.28 8.29 4.96
C VAL A 105 -0.51 9.78 4.76
N LYS A 106 -1.63 10.32 5.26
CA LYS A 106 -2.04 11.74 5.09
C LYS A 106 -0.96 12.72 5.54
N SER A 107 -0.16 12.39 6.54
CA SER A 107 0.96 13.21 7.02
C SER A 107 2.15 13.28 6.03
N ALA A 108 2.19 12.43 5.01
CA ALA A 108 3.22 12.42 3.97
C ALA A 108 2.66 12.81 2.58
N ALA A 109 1.39 13.20 2.51
CA ALA A 109 0.71 13.46 1.24
C ALA A 109 1.27 14.67 0.47
N ASP A 110 1.76 15.69 1.17
CA ASP A 110 2.19 16.95 0.56
C ASP A 110 3.34 16.76 -0.45
N VAL A 111 4.20 15.79 -0.22
CA VAL A 111 5.41 15.56 -1.04
C VAL A 111 5.20 14.49 -2.11
N ASP A 112 4.40 13.46 -1.80
CA ASP A 112 4.41 12.22 -2.57
C ASP A 112 3.13 11.91 -3.31
N LEU A 113 2.01 12.57 -2.99
CA LEU A 113 0.68 12.25 -3.53
C LEU A 113 0.65 12.29 -5.06
N LEU A 114 1.15 13.37 -5.65
CA LEU A 114 1.14 13.54 -7.12
C LEU A 114 2.01 12.50 -7.82
N ALA A 115 3.16 12.17 -7.22
CA ALA A 115 4.01 11.09 -7.72
C ALA A 115 3.31 9.73 -7.59
N ALA A 116 2.62 9.47 -6.47
CA ALA A 116 1.85 8.26 -6.24
C ALA A 116 0.73 8.08 -7.26
N VAL A 117 -0.05 9.14 -7.55
CA VAL A 117 -1.10 9.13 -8.59
C VAL A 117 -0.52 8.72 -9.95
N ARG A 118 0.60 9.33 -10.36
CA ARG A 118 1.27 9.00 -11.63
C ARG A 118 1.74 7.54 -11.69
N VAL A 119 2.28 7.04 -10.57
CA VAL A 119 2.79 5.66 -10.49
C VAL A 119 1.66 4.65 -10.59
N VAL A 120 0.58 4.83 -9.79
CA VAL A 120 -0.54 3.87 -9.80
C VAL A 120 -1.30 3.91 -11.14
N HIS A 121 -1.47 5.09 -11.74
CA HIS A 121 -2.07 5.23 -13.06
C HIS A 121 -1.32 4.42 -14.12
N ARG A 122 0.03 4.40 -14.08
CA ARG A 122 0.88 3.60 -14.99
C ARG A 122 0.90 2.10 -14.65
N GLY A 123 0.09 1.65 -13.69
CA GLY A 123 0.04 0.25 -13.24
C GLY A 123 1.11 -0.14 -12.23
N GLY A 124 1.90 0.82 -11.73
CA GLY A 124 2.84 0.61 -10.62
C GLY A 124 2.14 0.49 -9.28
N THR A 125 2.89 0.06 -8.26
CA THR A 125 2.45 0.09 -6.85
C THR A 125 3.24 1.15 -6.10
N PHE A 126 2.54 1.97 -5.28
CA PHE A 126 3.17 3.01 -4.47
C PHE A 126 2.81 2.81 -3.00
N VAL A 127 3.80 2.74 -2.12
CA VAL A 127 3.59 2.62 -0.67
C VAL A 127 4.44 3.63 0.07
N ARG A 128 3.79 4.50 0.86
CA ARG A 128 4.46 5.45 1.74
C ARG A 128 3.89 5.36 3.15
N LEU A 129 4.71 4.95 4.08
CA LEU A 129 4.46 5.00 5.52
C LEU A 129 5.32 6.12 6.13
N THR A 130 4.81 6.80 7.14
CA THR A 130 5.58 7.81 7.89
C THR A 130 6.69 7.10 8.66
N ARG A 131 7.95 7.48 8.43
CA ARG A 131 9.07 7.12 9.31
C ARG A 131 9.38 8.33 10.19
N LEU A 132 9.30 8.17 11.47
CA LEU A 132 9.89 9.13 12.41
C LEU A 132 11.41 9.09 12.20
N GLY A 133 11.96 10.09 11.53
CA GLY A 133 13.39 10.37 11.53
C GLY A 133 14.22 10.17 10.27
N GLU A 134 13.65 9.99 9.07
CA GLU A 134 14.47 9.99 7.85
C GLU A 134 13.91 10.87 6.72
N PRO A 135 14.78 11.62 5.97
CA PRO A 135 14.34 12.44 4.86
C PRO A 135 13.95 11.61 3.64
N SER A 136 12.79 11.91 3.13
CA SER A 136 12.25 11.75 1.78
C SER A 136 12.97 10.82 0.80
N GLY A 137 12.61 9.55 0.81
CA GLY A 137 12.79 8.66 -0.33
C GLY A 137 11.52 7.84 -0.51
N GLY A 138 10.65 8.23 -1.46
CA GLY A 138 9.43 7.47 -1.76
C GLY A 138 9.80 6.11 -2.36
N ASP A 139 9.35 5.03 -1.73
CA ASP A 139 9.53 3.68 -2.26
C ASP A 139 8.54 3.46 -3.41
N VAL A 140 8.98 3.81 -4.62
CA VAL A 140 8.21 3.58 -5.86
C VAL A 140 8.44 2.13 -6.28
N VAL A 141 7.45 1.28 -6.08
CA VAL A 141 7.46 -0.08 -6.63
C VAL A 141 6.81 -0.04 -8.01
N ARG A 142 7.63 -0.06 -9.06
CA ARG A 142 7.15 -0.19 -10.44
C ARG A 142 6.74 -1.65 -10.71
N ARG A 143 5.46 -1.91 -10.99
CA ARG A 143 5.10 -3.05 -11.82
C ARG A 143 5.59 -2.74 -13.24
N GLY A 144 6.79 -3.17 -13.56
CA GLY A 144 7.26 -3.21 -14.94
C GLY A 144 6.44 -4.23 -15.72
N SER A 145 6.12 -3.85 -16.97
CA SER A 145 5.67 -4.78 -18.01
C SER A 145 6.45 -6.09 -17.94
N SER A 146 5.77 -7.17 -18.26
CA SER A 146 6.17 -8.57 -18.31
C SER A 146 7.41 -8.84 -19.19
N ASP A 147 8.58 -8.33 -18.81
CA ASP A 147 9.87 -8.72 -19.41
C ASP A 147 11.03 -8.42 -18.43
N SER A 148 10.86 -8.78 -17.16
CA SER A 148 12.00 -9.08 -16.29
C SER A 148 11.81 -10.48 -15.78
N PRO A 149 12.80 -11.36 -15.95
CA PRO A 149 12.70 -12.73 -15.49
C PRO A 149 12.36 -12.69 -14.00
N ALA A 150 11.30 -13.41 -13.62
CA ALA A 150 11.06 -13.73 -12.23
C ALA A 150 12.40 -14.26 -11.70
N VAL A 151 13.07 -13.46 -10.88
CA VAL A 151 14.26 -13.93 -10.17
C VAL A 151 13.72 -14.94 -9.18
N ALA A 152 13.63 -16.17 -9.62
CA ALA A 152 13.50 -17.29 -8.72
C ALA A 152 14.60 -17.12 -7.68
N PRO A 153 14.32 -17.24 -6.37
CA PRO A 153 15.33 -17.05 -5.35
C PRO A 153 16.46 -18.01 -5.64
N SER A 154 17.63 -17.49 -5.95
CA SER A 154 18.80 -18.28 -6.34
C SER A 154 19.28 -19.21 -5.21
N ARG A 155 18.71 -19.06 -4.00
CA ARG A 155 18.84 -19.96 -2.85
C ARG A 155 17.60 -19.85 -1.96
N PRO A 156 17.02 -20.99 -1.49
CA PRO A 156 15.89 -20.96 -0.56
C PRO A 156 16.28 -20.24 0.74
N LEU A 157 15.31 -19.53 1.30
CA LEU A 157 15.47 -18.92 2.63
C LEU A 157 15.61 -20.03 3.68
N SER A 158 16.53 -19.84 4.63
CA SER A 158 16.62 -20.70 5.80
C SER A 158 15.37 -20.52 6.68
N ARG A 159 15.05 -21.51 7.53
CA ARG A 159 13.95 -21.41 8.49
C ARG A 159 14.01 -20.12 9.32
N ARG A 160 15.20 -19.70 9.73
CA ARG A 160 15.41 -18.49 10.52
C ARG A 160 15.17 -17.20 9.70
N GLU A 161 15.61 -17.18 8.46
CA GLU A 161 15.34 -16.07 7.54
C GLU A 161 13.83 -15.94 7.25
N LEU A 162 13.14 -17.08 7.09
CA LEU A 162 11.70 -17.11 6.88
C LEU A 162 10.92 -16.57 8.09
N GLU A 163 11.35 -16.92 9.30
CA GLU A 163 10.76 -16.43 10.56
C GLU A 163 10.96 -14.92 10.73
N VAL A 164 12.18 -14.43 10.46
CA VAL A 164 12.50 -12.99 10.47
C VAL A 164 11.69 -12.26 9.39
N LEU A 165 11.58 -12.82 8.17
CA LEU A 165 10.78 -12.28 7.07
C LEU A 165 9.31 -12.13 7.49
N ARG A 166 8.74 -13.18 8.11
CA ARG A 166 7.34 -13.17 8.57
C ARG A 166 7.09 -12.05 9.58
N LEU A 167 7.93 -11.92 10.60
CA LEU A 167 7.79 -10.90 11.63
C LEU A 167 7.97 -9.48 11.08
N LEU A 168 8.96 -9.27 10.19
CA LEU A 168 9.15 -7.98 9.52
C LEU A 168 7.97 -7.63 8.61
N ALA A 169 7.42 -8.60 7.90
CA ALA A 169 6.24 -8.44 7.06
C ALA A 169 4.95 -8.23 7.88
N GLN A 170 4.90 -8.72 9.11
CA GLN A 170 3.83 -8.39 10.08
C GLN A 170 3.95 -6.96 10.65
N GLY A 171 4.98 -6.21 10.26
CA GLY A 171 5.17 -4.82 10.66
C GLY A 171 6.03 -4.61 11.91
N HIS A 172 6.58 -5.69 12.49
CA HIS A 172 7.47 -5.54 13.65
C HIS A 172 8.74 -4.78 13.28
N THR A 173 9.26 -3.98 14.22
CA THR A 173 10.57 -3.31 14.09
C THR A 173 11.70 -4.33 14.26
N ASN A 174 12.93 -3.99 13.82
CA ASN A 174 14.09 -4.85 14.03
C ASN A 174 14.30 -5.14 15.52
N GLN A 175 14.03 -4.17 16.41
CA GLN A 175 14.11 -4.34 17.86
C GLN A 175 13.07 -5.35 18.34
N ALA A 176 11.80 -5.18 17.99
CA ALA A 176 10.72 -6.08 18.39
C ALA A 176 10.93 -7.52 17.89
N VAL A 177 11.50 -7.66 16.67
CA VAL A 177 11.88 -8.98 16.14
C VAL A 177 13.05 -9.57 16.91
N ALA A 178 14.05 -8.77 17.28
CA ALA A 178 15.20 -9.20 18.07
C ALA A 178 14.77 -9.70 19.45
N ASP A 179 13.93 -8.95 20.13
CA ASP A 179 13.38 -9.29 21.46
C ASP A 179 12.55 -10.60 21.39
N ARG A 180 11.66 -10.71 20.39
CA ARG A 180 10.79 -11.87 20.20
C ARG A 180 11.55 -13.14 19.85
N LEU A 181 12.65 -13.02 19.13
CA LEU A 181 13.51 -14.13 18.70
C LEU A 181 14.72 -14.37 19.63
N THR A 182 14.83 -13.58 20.70
CA THR A 182 15.92 -13.66 21.70
C THR A 182 17.31 -13.57 21.07
N VAL A 183 17.49 -12.60 20.16
CA VAL A 183 18.76 -12.35 19.45
C VAL A 183 19.09 -10.84 19.50
N SER A 184 20.30 -10.48 19.07
CA SER A 184 20.68 -9.07 18.96
C SER A 184 20.04 -8.42 17.74
N VAL A 185 19.79 -7.10 17.79
CA VAL A 185 19.32 -6.31 16.65
C VAL A 185 20.29 -6.46 15.46
N LYS A 186 21.57 -6.47 15.73
CA LYS A 186 22.62 -6.69 14.70
C LYS A 186 22.46 -8.04 14.00
N THR A 187 21.98 -9.07 14.70
CA THR A 187 21.67 -10.38 14.10
C THR A 187 20.50 -10.26 13.14
N ILE A 188 19.44 -9.51 13.49
CA ILE A 188 18.29 -9.25 12.62
C ILE A 188 18.70 -8.46 11.37
N GLU A 189 19.54 -7.45 11.51
CA GLU A 189 20.09 -6.68 10.37
C GLU A 189 20.90 -7.58 9.42
N THR A 190 21.67 -8.51 9.98
CA THR A 190 22.43 -9.49 9.19
C THR A 190 21.50 -10.42 8.41
N HIS A 191 20.43 -10.94 9.05
CA HIS A 191 19.43 -11.75 8.37
C HIS A 191 18.72 -10.95 7.27
N ARG A 192 18.33 -9.69 7.55
CA ARG A 192 17.70 -8.80 6.59
C ARG A 192 18.58 -8.53 5.36
N ARG A 193 19.87 -8.27 5.57
CA ARG A 193 20.83 -8.12 4.46
C ARG A 193 20.92 -9.38 3.61
N ARG A 194 21.08 -10.56 4.22
CA ARG A 194 21.15 -11.83 3.51
C ARG A 194 19.87 -12.15 2.72
N MET A 195 18.72 -11.84 3.31
CA MET A 195 17.44 -11.98 2.60
C MET A 195 17.34 -11.00 1.42
N SER A 196 17.80 -9.75 1.60
CA SER A 196 17.86 -8.75 0.52
C SER A 196 18.75 -9.24 -0.63
N GLU A 197 19.91 -9.82 -0.33
CA GLU A 197 20.83 -10.40 -1.33
C GLU A 197 20.20 -11.61 -2.06
N LYS A 198 19.43 -12.44 -1.36
CA LYS A 198 18.77 -13.64 -1.91
C LYS A 198 17.51 -13.33 -2.72
N LEU A 199 16.71 -12.37 -2.28
CA LEU A 199 15.38 -12.08 -2.81
C LEU A 199 15.35 -10.82 -3.68
N GLY A 200 16.44 -10.04 -3.70
CA GLY A 200 16.57 -8.83 -4.52
C GLY A 200 15.79 -7.63 -4.01
N PHE A 201 15.18 -7.68 -2.81
CA PHE A 201 14.49 -6.53 -2.26
C PHE A 201 15.47 -5.51 -1.66
N LYS A 202 15.21 -4.23 -1.90
CA LYS A 202 15.97 -3.11 -1.35
C LYS A 202 15.18 -2.32 -0.32
N THR A 203 13.85 -2.41 -0.38
CA THR A 203 12.93 -1.62 0.42
C THR A 203 12.03 -2.52 1.27
N ARG A 204 11.43 -1.92 2.32
CA ARG A 204 10.46 -2.63 3.17
C ARG A 204 9.18 -2.97 2.40
N ALA A 205 8.79 -2.15 1.45
CA ALA A 205 7.64 -2.39 0.60
C ALA A 205 7.84 -3.62 -0.30
N GLU A 206 9.05 -3.77 -0.88
CA GLU A 206 9.40 -4.95 -1.68
C GLU A 206 9.46 -6.23 -0.84
N LEU A 207 10.02 -6.14 0.38
CA LEU A 207 10.01 -7.26 1.34
C LEU A 207 8.58 -7.69 1.66
N PHE A 208 7.70 -6.72 1.92
CA PHE A 208 6.29 -7.00 2.21
C PHE A 208 5.60 -7.66 1.01
N ARG A 209 5.77 -7.12 -0.21
CA ARG A 209 5.22 -7.69 -1.43
C ARG A 209 5.68 -9.13 -1.62
N PHE A 210 6.98 -9.40 -1.45
CA PHE A 210 7.52 -10.75 -1.53
C PHE A 210 6.88 -11.70 -0.52
N ALA A 211 6.69 -11.24 0.74
CA ALA A 211 6.08 -12.05 1.78
C ALA A 211 4.60 -12.38 1.48
N VAL A 212 3.87 -11.48 0.82
CA VAL A 212 2.50 -11.71 0.34
C VAL A 212 2.49 -12.68 -0.84
N GLU A 213 3.33 -12.46 -1.85
CA GLU A 213 3.43 -13.30 -3.05
C GLU A 213 3.90 -14.73 -2.70
N ALA A 214 4.79 -14.87 -1.71
CA ALA A 214 5.29 -16.16 -1.23
C ALA A 214 4.33 -16.87 -0.25
N GLY A 215 3.15 -16.32 0.06
CA GLY A 215 2.19 -16.91 1.00
C GLY A 215 2.68 -16.96 2.46
N VAL A 216 3.76 -16.26 2.79
CA VAL A 216 4.37 -16.29 4.13
C VAL A 216 3.46 -15.67 5.19
N LEU A 217 2.48 -14.85 4.80
CA LEU A 217 1.51 -14.18 5.68
C LEU A 217 0.19 -14.92 5.83
N GLU A 218 -0.06 -16.03 5.14
CA GLU A 218 -1.36 -16.71 5.13
C GLU A 218 -1.61 -17.70 6.27
N HIS A 219 -0.70 -17.89 7.22
CA HIS A 219 -0.78 -19.00 8.19
C HIS A 219 -1.06 -18.60 9.64
N ASP A 220 -1.85 -17.55 9.93
CA ASP A 220 -2.21 -17.23 11.33
C ASP A 220 -3.71 -16.97 11.58
N THR A 221 -4.59 -17.78 10.95
CA THR A 221 -6.03 -17.76 11.28
C THR A 221 -6.55 -19.07 11.91
N ALA A 222 -5.67 -19.93 12.41
CA ALA A 222 -6.12 -21.19 13.01
C ALA A 222 -5.36 -21.53 14.31
N THR A 223 -5.45 -20.70 15.36
CA THR A 223 -5.24 -21.21 16.73
C THR A 223 -5.84 -20.22 17.76
N SER A 224 -7.16 -20.13 17.79
CA SER A 224 -7.93 -19.58 18.92
C SER A 224 -9.33 -20.19 18.95
N ARG A 225 -9.39 -21.52 18.94
CA ARG A 225 -10.54 -22.29 19.42
C ARG A 225 -9.96 -23.53 20.08
N ASP A 226 -9.71 -23.45 21.35
CA ASP A 226 -10.03 -24.47 22.34
C ASP A 226 -9.36 -24.14 23.68
N LYS A 227 -10.14 -23.62 24.59
CA LYS A 227 -10.08 -23.90 26.03
C LYS A 227 -11.25 -23.17 26.68
N SER A 228 -12.39 -23.90 26.72
CA SER A 228 -13.34 -23.76 27.83
C SER A 228 -12.89 -24.63 28.98
#